data_b827c2c472a3d0f94f7d124ac4b9251f
#
_entry.id   b827c2c472a3d0f94f7d124ac4b9251f
#
_cell.length_a   1.000
_cell.length_b   1.000
_cell.length_c   1.000
_cell.angle_alpha   90.00
_cell.angle_beta   90.00
_cell.angle_gamma   90.00
#
_symmetry.space_group_name_H-M   'P 1'
#
loop_
_entity.id
_entity.type
_entity.pdbx_description
1 polymer ?
#
loop_
_entity_poly.entity_id
_entity_poly.type
_entity_poly.pdbx_seq_one_letter_code
_entity_poly.pdbx_strand_id
1 'polypeptide(L)' 'MQSRALAAKRADVVAKVAPELPEILGDGYRPAFLSYARSRPMNGGYRRDAMEFVERILVSGGLPDPSHSVG' A
#
# COMPACT_ATOMS: atom_id res chain seq x y z
N MET A 1 -7.86 18.32 -4.25
CA MET A 1 -8.71 18.20 -3.14
C MET A 1 -9.44 16.92 -3.09
N GLN A 2 -10.14 16.57 -4.15
CA GLN A 2 -10.85 15.34 -4.13
C GLN A 2 -9.98 14.13 -4.21
N SER A 3 -8.79 14.27 -4.74
CA SER A 3 -7.89 13.13 -4.83
C SER A 3 -7.54 12.59 -3.47
N ARG A 4 -7.56 13.43 -2.45
CA ARG A 4 -7.27 12.98 -1.11
C ARG A 4 -8.32 12.02 -0.60
N ALA A 5 -9.59 12.38 -0.78
CA ALA A 5 -10.67 11.52 -0.33
C ALA A 5 -10.70 10.23 -1.11
N LEU A 6 -10.42 10.30 -2.41
CA LEU A 6 -10.40 9.09 -3.22
C LEU A 6 -9.27 8.17 -2.81
N ALA A 7 -8.11 8.73 -2.53
CA ALA A 7 -6.99 7.90 -2.12
C ALA A 7 -7.26 7.24 -0.78
N ALA A 8 -7.88 7.95 0.14
CA ALA A 8 -8.22 7.38 1.43
C ALA A 8 -9.22 6.25 1.27
N LYS A 9 -10.19 6.42 0.38
CA LYS A 9 -11.17 5.38 0.15
C LYS A 9 -10.52 4.17 -0.48
N ARG A 10 -9.59 4.38 -1.42
CA ARG A 10 -8.87 3.25 -1.99
C ARG A 10 -8.12 2.48 -0.90
N ALA A 11 -7.48 3.20 0.01
CA ALA A 11 -6.76 2.54 1.08
C ALA A 11 -7.69 1.68 1.93
N ASP A 12 -8.88 2.19 2.23
CA ASP A 12 -9.82 1.43 3.02
C ASP A 12 -10.29 0.17 2.31
N VAL A 13 -10.61 0.30 1.03
CA VAL A 13 -11.11 -0.84 0.27
C VAL A 13 -10.00 -1.87 0.07
N VAL A 14 -8.80 -1.42 -0.23
CA VAL A 14 -7.69 -2.33 -0.41
C VAL A 14 -7.38 -3.07 0.90
N ALA A 15 -7.55 -2.40 2.03
CA ALA A 15 -7.35 -3.06 3.31
C ALA A 15 -8.37 -4.17 3.54
N LYS A 16 -9.56 -4.05 2.95
CA LYS A 16 -10.55 -5.10 3.07
C LYS A 16 -10.28 -6.25 2.12
N VAL A 17 -9.79 -5.93 0.94
CA VAL A 17 -9.45 -6.95 -0.05
C VAL A 17 -8.21 -7.72 0.37
N ALA A 18 -7.26 -7.04 0.96
CA ALA A 18 -6.01 -7.64 1.39
C ALA A 18 -5.71 -7.25 2.83
N PRO A 19 -6.41 -7.85 3.78
CA PRO A 19 -6.25 -7.46 5.19
C PRO A 19 -4.85 -7.71 5.74
N GLU A 20 -4.07 -8.53 5.07
CA GLU A 20 -2.71 -8.76 5.52
C GLU A 20 -1.84 -7.52 5.38
N LEU A 21 -2.19 -6.61 4.49
CA LEU A 21 -1.39 -5.41 4.30
C LEU A 21 -1.35 -4.53 5.54
N PRO A 22 -2.51 -4.14 6.11
CA PRO A 22 -2.46 -3.35 7.34
C PRO A 22 -1.92 -4.15 8.51
N GLU A 23 -2.02 -5.48 8.48
CA GLU A 23 -1.43 -6.27 9.53
C GLU A 23 0.09 -6.22 9.48
N ILE A 24 0.64 -6.33 8.29
CA ILE A 24 2.08 -6.34 8.13
C ILE A 24 2.66 -4.95 8.37
N LEU A 25 2.05 -3.95 7.79
CA LEU A 25 2.56 -2.60 7.84
C LEU A 25 2.11 -1.83 9.07
N GLY A 26 1.01 -2.25 9.68
CA GLY A 26 0.48 -1.56 10.84
C GLY A 26 0.13 -0.13 10.51
N ASP A 27 0.59 0.79 11.34
CA ASP A 27 0.30 2.20 11.14
C ASP A 27 0.95 2.75 9.89
N GLY A 28 1.95 2.06 9.37
CA GLY A 28 2.61 2.51 8.15
C GLY A 28 1.85 2.22 6.88
N TYR A 29 0.79 1.41 6.96
CA TYR A 29 0.04 1.06 5.77
C TYR A 29 -0.59 2.28 5.10
N ARG A 30 -1.28 3.09 5.90
CA ARG A 30 -2.01 4.22 5.35
C ARG A 30 -1.11 5.22 4.65
N PRO A 31 -0.08 5.75 5.31
CA PRO A 31 0.79 6.70 4.62
C PRO A 31 1.50 6.08 3.43
N ALA A 32 1.88 4.80 3.52
CA ALA A 32 2.54 4.14 2.40
C ALA A 32 1.59 4.01 1.22
N PHE A 33 0.36 3.60 1.47
CA PHE A 33 -0.59 3.47 0.39
C PHE A 33 -0.96 4.81 -0.22
N LEU A 34 -1.12 5.82 0.61
CA LEU A 34 -1.44 7.15 0.08
C LEU A 34 -0.34 7.66 -0.83
N SER A 35 0.89 7.42 -0.45
CA SER A 35 2.02 7.80 -1.30
C SER A 35 1.99 7.05 -2.62
N TYR A 36 1.70 5.75 -2.57
CA TYR A 36 1.59 4.94 -3.76
C TYR A 36 0.45 5.42 -4.65
N ALA A 37 -0.69 5.71 -4.05
CA ALA A 37 -1.86 6.11 -4.81
C ALA A 37 -1.68 7.45 -5.52
N ARG A 38 -0.85 8.31 -4.96
CA ARG A 38 -0.60 9.61 -5.58
C ARG A 38 0.13 9.47 -6.91
N SER A 39 1.00 8.49 -7.01
CA SER A 39 1.79 8.33 -8.23
C SER A 39 1.23 7.27 -9.16
N ARG A 40 0.24 6.51 -8.72
CA ARG A 40 -0.30 5.43 -9.54
C ARG A 40 -1.81 5.42 -9.53
N PRO A 41 -2.45 5.65 -10.67
CA PRO A 41 -3.91 5.51 -10.76
C PRO A 41 -4.30 4.05 -10.72
N MET A 42 -5.51 3.80 -10.25
CA MET A 42 -6.03 2.44 -10.21
C MET A 42 -6.51 2.05 -11.59
N ASN A 43 -6.03 0.91 -12.08
CA ASN A 43 -6.34 0.49 -13.43
C ASN A 43 -7.10 -0.80 -13.53
N GLY A 44 -6.97 -1.69 -12.60
CA GLY A 44 -7.55 -3.00 -12.75
C GLY A 44 -8.38 -3.43 -11.56
N GLY A 45 -8.89 -2.48 -10.82
CA GLY A 45 -9.70 -2.81 -9.67
C GLY A 45 -8.86 -2.89 -8.41
N TYR A 46 -9.56 -3.09 -7.29
CA TYR A 46 -8.88 -3.00 -6.00
C TYR A 46 -7.95 -4.18 -5.74
N ARG A 47 -8.28 -5.35 -6.29
CA ARG A 47 -7.41 -6.49 -6.10
C ARG A 47 -6.07 -6.28 -6.79
N ARG A 48 -6.12 -5.81 -8.02
CA ARG A 48 -4.91 -5.54 -8.73
C ARG A 48 -4.13 -4.41 -8.08
N ASP A 49 -4.87 -3.44 -7.59
CA ASP A 49 -4.24 -2.32 -6.89
C ASP A 49 -3.47 -2.82 -5.67
N ALA A 50 -4.06 -3.75 -4.93
CA ALA A 50 -3.40 -4.31 -3.77
C ALA A 50 -2.13 -5.06 -4.16
N MET A 51 -2.20 -5.85 -5.22
CA MET A 51 -1.04 -6.60 -5.65
C MET A 51 0.09 -5.69 -6.10
N GLU A 52 -0.24 -4.66 -6.85
CA GLU A 52 0.78 -3.73 -7.32
C GLU A 52 1.40 -2.96 -6.16
N PHE A 53 0.58 -2.65 -5.16
CA PHE A 53 1.09 -1.98 -3.99
C PHE A 53 2.09 -2.87 -3.24
N VAL A 54 1.77 -4.15 -3.10
CA VAL A 54 2.67 -5.08 -2.44
C VAL A 54 3.99 -5.16 -3.21
N GLU A 55 3.91 -5.27 -4.52
CA GLU A 55 5.11 -5.35 -5.32
C GLU A 55 5.97 -4.11 -5.14
N ARG A 56 5.32 -2.96 -5.08
CA ARG A 56 6.06 -1.73 -4.92
C ARG A 56 6.78 -1.70 -3.58
N ILE A 57 6.11 -2.16 -2.54
CA ILE A 57 6.72 -2.17 -1.22
C ILE A 57 7.91 -3.12 -1.20
N LEU A 58 7.77 -4.28 -1.81
CA LEU A 58 8.86 -5.24 -1.83
C LEU A 58 10.05 -4.71 -2.60
N VAL A 59 9.78 -4.05 -3.71
CA VAL A 59 10.86 -3.50 -4.52
C VAL A 59 11.57 -2.36 -3.80
N SER A 60 10.80 -1.51 -3.14
CA SER A 60 11.39 -0.36 -2.47
C SER A 60 11.97 -0.71 -1.12
N GLY A 61 11.77 -1.94 -0.66
CA GLY A 61 12.29 -2.33 0.64
C GLY A 61 11.55 -1.71 1.79
N GLY A 62 10.26 -1.42 1.60
CA GLY A 62 9.48 -0.79 2.64
C GLY A 62 9.10 -1.70 3.78
N LEU A 63 9.23 -3.01 3.60
CA LEU A 63 8.91 -3.95 4.66
C LEU A 63 10.08 -4.12 5.60
N PRO A 64 9.82 -4.29 6.90
CA PRO A 64 10.90 -4.58 7.81
C PRO A 64 11.51 -5.93 7.49
N ASP A 65 12.82 -5.94 7.37
CA ASP A 65 13.53 -7.15 6.99
C ASP A 65 14.66 -7.38 7.97
N PRO A 66 14.57 -8.42 8.79
CA PRO A 66 15.60 -8.65 9.78
C PRO A 66 16.98 -8.87 9.18
N SER A 67 17.03 -9.46 8.01
CA SER A 67 18.33 -9.67 7.39
C SER A 67 18.94 -8.37 6.92
N HIS A 68 18.12 -7.39 6.66
CA HIS A 68 18.61 -6.11 6.22
C HIS A 68 19.32 -5.36 7.33
N SER A 69 18.88 -5.59 8.55
CA SER A 69 19.46 -4.87 9.67
C SER A 69 20.91 -5.26 9.92
N VAL A 70 21.32 -6.36 9.35
CA VAL A 70 22.70 -6.80 9.51
C VAL A 70 23.65 -5.87 8.81
N GLY A 71 23.21 -5.35 7.72
CA GLY A 71 24.07 -4.47 6.92
C GLY A 71 24.52 -3.27 7.63
#